data_351b09f044cf68cd8a8b1a1a701e22f4
#
_entry.id   351b09f044cf68cd8a8b1a1a701e22f4
#
_cell.length_a   1.000
_cell.length_b   1.000
_cell.length_c   1.000
_cell.angle_alpha   90.00
_cell.angle_beta   90.00
_cell.angle_gamma   90.00
#
_symmetry.space_group_name_H-M   'P 1'
#
loop_
_entity.id
_entity.type
_entity.pdbx_description
1 polymer ?
#
loop_
_entity_poly.entity_id
_entity_poly.type
_entity_poly.pdbx_seq_one_letter_code
_entity_poly.pdbx_strand_id
1 'polypeptide(L)'
;MSNIELFIENPGEGIYWYAPSSLSLRTERTCTPATLSGEIPDVQDHVPRMGAQVRLKVDGILMFYGRIFSTTIDRWGVLSFTAYDNLRYLKNTFSNYYEWNYDPKQIITDIAKAYNLKLGKIADIPNVGQRLLIDNESCFDVISRIVDTACVMTKKMSI
;
A
#
# COMPACT_ATOMS: atom_id res chain seq x y z
N MET A 1 -22.06 13.14 -14.54
CA MET A 1 -21.36 13.34 -13.25
C MET A 1 -20.88 11.98 -12.79
N SER A 2 -19.61 11.85 -12.47
CA SER A 2 -19.10 10.59 -11.91
C SER A 2 -19.65 10.39 -10.51
N ASN A 3 -20.12 9.18 -10.21
CA ASN A 3 -20.61 8.81 -8.89
C ASN A 3 -19.42 8.44 -7.99
N ILE A 4 -19.16 9.26 -6.96
CA ILE A 4 -18.07 9.04 -6.00
C ILE A 4 -18.67 8.51 -4.71
N GLU A 5 -18.19 7.35 -4.27
CA GLU A 5 -18.64 6.68 -3.05
C GLU A 5 -17.43 6.45 -2.12
N LEU A 6 -17.47 7.08 -0.96
CA LEU A 6 -16.47 6.91 0.10
C LEU A 6 -17.08 6.10 1.23
N PHE A 7 -16.51 4.93 1.49
CA PHE A 7 -16.90 4.06 2.60
C PHE A 7 -15.75 3.98 3.60
N ILE A 8 -16.06 4.14 4.88
CA ILE A 8 -15.10 3.98 5.97
C ILE A 8 -15.67 2.99 6.97
N GLU A 9 -14.85 2.02 7.35
CA GLU A 9 -15.17 0.97 8.31
C GLU A 9 -14.32 1.16 9.56
N ASN A 10 -14.94 1.65 10.63
CA ASN A 10 -14.29 1.71 11.93
C ASN A 10 -14.20 0.32 12.56
N PRO A 11 -13.08 -0.04 13.18
CA PRO A 11 -12.94 -1.32 13.88
C PRO A 11 -14.04 -1.50 14.94
N GLY A 12 -14.90 -2.53 14.75
CA GLY A 12 -15.96 -2.88 15.69
C GLY A 12 -17.26 -2.07 15.59
N GLU A 13 -17.36 -1.10 14.67
CA GLU A 13 -18.55 -0.25 14.55
C GLU A 13 -19.36 -0.48 13.26
N GLY A 14 -18.73 -0.99 12.20
CA GLY A 14 -19.37 -1.23 10.91
C GLY A 14 -18.88 -0.29 9.80
N ILE A 15 -19.54 -0.38 8.64
CA ILE A 15 -19.20 0.36 7.42
C ILE A 15 -20.19 1.50 7.25
N TYR A 16 -19.68 2.71 7.11
CA TYR A 16 -20.47 3.92 6.89
C TYR A 16 -20.11 4.59 5.58
N TRP A 17 -21.11 5.17 4.93
CA TRP A 17 -20.93 6.00 3.76
C TRP A 17 -20.73 7.45 4.17
N TYR A 18 -19.81 8.15 3.51
CA TYR A 18 -19.53 9.57 3.76
C TYR A 18 -19.59 10.37 2.48
N ALA A 19 -20.12 11.60 2.56
CA ALA A 19 -20.10 12.58 1.49
C ALA A 19 -18.93 13.56 1.71
N PRO A 20 -17.78 13.36 1.08
CA PRO A 20 -16.64 14.24 1.25
C PRO A 20 -16.86 15.57 0.55
N SER A 21 -16.39 16.68 1.13
CA SER A 21 -16.32 18.00 0.48
C SER A 21 -15.12 18.11 -0.46
N SER A 22 -14.04 17.42 -0.16
CA SER A 22 -12.85 17.33 -1.01
C SER A 22 -12.25 15.93 -0.94
N LEU A 23 -11.69 15.44 -2.07
CA LEU A 23 -10.92 14.20 -2.16
C LEU A 23 -9.77 14.38 -3.11
N SER A 24 -8.61 13.86 -2.73
CA SER A 24 -7.41 13.77 -3.55
C SER A 24 -6.83 12.37 -3.47
N LEU A 25 -6.76 11.67 -4.60
CA LEU A 25 -6.09 10.38 -4.74
C LEU A 25 -4.79 10.57 -5.51
N ARG A 26 -3.66 10.32 -4.84
CA ARG A 26 -2.33 10.34 -5.43
C ARG A 26 -1.80 8.92 -5.54
N THR A 27 -1.43 8.54 -6.75
CA THR A 27 -0.77 7.25 -7.05
C THR A 27 0.52 7.50 -7.78
N GLU A 28 1.57 6.76 -7.42
CA GLU A 28 2.86 6.80 -8.09
C GLU A 28 3.19 5.40 -8.60
N ARG A 29 3.96 5.33 -9.69
CA ARG A 29 4.23 4.06 -10.36
C ARG A 29 5.21 3.16 -9.60
N THR A 30 6.11 3.74 -8.81
CA THR A 30 7.22 3.02 -8.18
C THR A 30 7.40 3.39 -6.72
N CYS A 31 7.60 2.36 -5.88
CA CYS A 31 8.08 2.45 -4.49
C CYS A 31 7.34 3.42 -3.56
N THR A 32 6.11 3.81 -3.93
CA THR A 32 5.31 4.73 -3.13
C THR A 32 3.90 4.19 -2.96
N PRO A 33 3.38 4.12 -1.72
CA PRO A 33 2.00 3.75 -1.48
C PRO A 33 1.05 4.81 -2.03
N ALA A 34 -0.09 4.38 -2.55
CA ALA A 34 -1.16 5.29 -2.90
C ALA A 34 -1.64 6.04 -1.65
N THR A 35 -1.92 7.33 -1.82
CA THR A 35 -2.39 8.20 -0.75
C THR A 35 -3.75 8.76 -1.11
N LEU A 36 -4.71 8.57 -0.22
CA LEU A 36 -6.02 9.21 -0.30
C LEU A 36 -6.14 10.21 0.84
N SER A 37 -6.37 11.47 0.51
CA SER A 37 -6.67 12.53 1.48
C SER A 37 -7.99 13.19 1.15
N GLY A 38 -8.68 13.70 2.15
CA GLY A 38 -9.94 14.37 1.95
C GLY A 38 -10.51 14.98 3.21
N GLU A 39 -11.62 15.67 3.02
CA GLU A 39 -12.36 16.33 4.08
C GLU A 39 -13.81 15.85 4.08
N ILE A 40 -14.31 15.55 5.27
CA ILE A 40 -15.68 15.13 5.51
C ILE A 40 -16.32 16.17 6.42
N PRO A 41 -17.32 16.92 5.94
CA PRO A 41 -18.01 17.92 6.74
C PRO A 41 -18.96 17.24 7.75
N ASP A 42 -19.25 17.95 8.82
CA ASP A 42 -20.30 17.64 9.80
C ASP A 42 -20.27 16.18 10.33
N VAL A 43 -19.08 15.75 10.77
CA VAL A 43 -18.90 14.42 11.36
C VAL A 43 -19.32 14.48 12.83
N GLN A 44 -20.59 14.20 13.12
CA GLN A 44 -21.13 14.16 14.50
C GLN A 44 -21.16 12.73 15.03
N ASP A 45 -21.70 11.80 14.21
CA ASP A 45 -21.80 10.39 14.54
C ASP A 45 -20.78 9.58 13.75
N HIS A 46 -20.30 8.47 14.32
CA HIS A 46 -19.39 7.53 13.65
C HIS A 46 -18.10 8.16 13.09
N VAL A 47 -17.42 8.93 13.93
CA VAL A 47 -16.19 9.63 13.55
C VAL A 47 -15.12 8.63 13.06
N PRO A 48 -14.60 8.80 11.81
CA PRO A 48 -13.51 7.98 11.30
C PRO A 48 -12.27 8.04 12.20
N ARG A 49 -11.73 6.88 12.57
CA ARG A 49 -10.59 6.77 13.47
C ARG A 49 -9.34 6.29 12.72
N MET A 50 -8.18 6.55 13.30
CA MET A 50 -6.95 5.93 12.82
C MET A 50 -7.07 4.40 12.81
N GLY A 51 -6.56 3.75 11.75
CA GLY A 51 -6.69 2.31 11.53
C GLY A 51 -7.98 1.89 10.83
N ALA A 52 -9.00 2.76 10.70
CA ALA A 52 -10.22 2.47 9.95
C ALA A 52 -9.90 2.14 8.49
N GLN A 53 -10.63 1.17 7.92
CA GLN A 53 -10.51 0.81 6.52
C GLN A 53 -11.25 1.82 5.64
N VAL A 54 -10.63 2.23 4.55
CA VAL A 54 -11.22 3.18 3.57
C VAL A 54 -11.33 2.52 2.22
N ARG A 55 -12.49 2.68 1.59
CA ARG A 55 -12.77 2.25 0.23
C ARG A 55 -13.31 3.42 -0.56
N LEU A 56 -12.65 3.76 -1.64
CA LEU A 56 -13.14 4.76 -2.60
C LEU A 56 -13.56 4.05 -3.87
N LYS A 57 -14.81 4.25 -4.28
CA LYS A 57 -15.32 3.81 -5.56
C LYS A 57 -15.67 5.02 -6.42
N VAL A 58 -15.43 4.91 -7.71
CA VAL A 58 -15.84 5.89 -8.72
C VAL A 58 -16.60 5.12 -9.80
N ASP A 59 -17.84 5.48 -10.03
CA ASP A 59 -18.74 4.80 -10.96
C ASP A 59 -18.82 3.27 -10.72
N GLY A 60 -18.84 2.88 -9.44
CA GLY A 60 -18.88 1.50 -9.00
C GLY A 60 -17.53 0.76 -9.04
N ILE A 61 -16.47 1.36 -9.60
CA ILE A 61 -15.13 0.77 -9.69
C ILE A 61 -14.33 1.13 -8.44
N LEU A 62 -13.73 0.13 -7.79
CA LEU A 62 -12.86 0.33 -6.64
C LEU A 62 -11.56 0.99 -7.08
N MET A 63 -11.36 2.26 -6.73
CA MET A 63 -10.18 3.05 -7.05
C MET A 63 -9.12 3.05 -5.96
N PHE A 64 -9.55 2.93 -4.69
CA PHE A 64 -8.64 2.91 -3.55
C PHE A 64 -9.17 1.99 -2.45
N TYR A 65 -8.24 1.26 -1.84
CA TYR A 65 -8.45 0.47 -0.64
C TYR A 65 -7.25 0.60 0.30
N GLY A 66 -7.49 1.06 1.51
CA GLY A 66 -6.41 1.30 2.45
C GLY A 66 -6.90 1.54 3.88
N ARG A 67 -6.04 2.16 4.68
CA ARG A 67 -6.33 2.50 6.08
C ARG A 67 -6.02 3.95 6.37
N ILE A 68 -6.79 4.53 7.29
CA ILE A 68 -6.55 5.88 7.81
C ILE A 68 -5.33 5.84 8.74
N PHE A 69 -4.38 6.75 8.48
CA PHE A 69 -3.19 6.94 9.30
C PHE A 69 -3.20 8.23 10.11
N SER A 70 -3.93 9.23 9.64
CA SER A 70 -4.13 10.46 10.41
C SER A 70 -5.53 11.01 10.23
N THR A 71 -6.06 11.57 11.29
CA THR A 71 -7.33 12.32 11.29
C THR A 71 -7.15 13.58 12.13
N THR A 72 -7.78 14.67 11.69
CA THR A 72 -7.84 15.92 12.43
C THR A 72 -9.24 16.49 12.27
N ILE A 73 -9.86 16.91 13.37
CA ILE A 73 -11.16 17.59 13.35
C ILE A 73 -10.93 19.05 13.71
N ASP A 74 -11.44 19.93 12.88
CA ASP A 74 -11.38 21.36 13.15
C ASP A 74 -12.52 21.82 14.08
N ARG A 75 -12.50 23.09 14.44
CA ARG A 75 -13.52 23.71 15.30
C ARG A 75 -14.91 23.77 14.65
N TRP A 76 -15.02 23.51 13.37
CA TRP A 76 -16.27 23.55 12.62
C TRP A 76 -16.85 22.15 12.38
N GLY A 77 -16.23 21.12 12.96
CA GLY A 77 -16.66 19.74 12.80
C GLY A 77 -16.24 19.10 11.46
N VAL A 78 -15.34 19.73 10.71
CA VAL A 78 -14.81 19.17 9.48
C VAL A 78 -13.66 18.22 9.84
N LEU A 79 -13.80 16.97 9.43
CA LEU A 79 -12.76 15.95 9.61
C LEU A 79 -11.87 15.89 8.35
N SER A 80 -10.60 16.23 8.51
CA SER A 80 -9.56 15.97 7.50
C SER A 80 -8.91 14.62 7.79
N PHE A 81 -8.69 13.80 6.76
CA PHE A 81 -8.05 12.50 6.91
C PHE A 81 -6.99 12.26 5.84
N THR A 82 -6.02 11.40 6.19
CA THR A 82 -5.06 10.83 5.24
C THR A 82 -5.02 9.32 5.42
N ALA A 83 -5.24 8.61 4.32
CA ALA A 83 -5.19 7.16 4.25
C ALA A 83 -4.12 6.71 3.25
N TYR A 84 -3.49 5.57 3.54
CA TYR A 84 -2.55 4.91 2.65
C TYR A 84 -3.05 3.51 2.31
N ASP A 85 -2.69 3.04 1.13
CA ASP A 85 -2.94 1.64 0.76
C ASP A 85 -2.03 0.68 1.55
N ASN A 86 -2.25 -0.63 1.36
CA ASN A 86 -1.50 -1.64 2.09
C ASN A 86 0.00 -1.67 1.74
N LEU A 87 0.42 -1.07 0.62
CA LEU A 87 1.83 -0.95 0.27
C LEU A 87 2.60 -0.05 1.25
N ARG A 88 1.91 0.76 2.06
CA ARG A 88 2.53 1.54 3.14
C ARG A 88 3.36 0.69 4.09
N TYR A 89 2.97 -0.56 4.32
CA TYR A 89 3.71 -1.49 5.18
C TYR A 89 5.06 -1.91 4.59
N LEU A 90 5.26 -1.80 3.27
CA LEU A 90 6.55 -2.06 2.62
C LEU A 90 7.61 -0.97 2.90
N LYS A 91 7.23 0.15 3.54
CA LYS A 91 8.20 1.11 4.10
C LYS A 91 8.86 0.62 5.39
N ASN A 92 8.33 -0.44 6.00
CA ASN A 92 8.96 -1.06 7.16
C ASN A 92 10.22 -1.81 6.74
N THR A 93 11.09 -2.02 7.71
CA THR A 93 12.37 -2.69 7.48
C THR A 93 12.25 -4.20 7.59
N PHE A 94 13.07 -4.88 6.83
CA PHE A 94 13.13 -6.33 6.77
C PHE A 94 14.60 -6.79 6.89
N SER A 95 14.84 -7.88 7.60
CA SER A 95 16.16 -8.48 7.73
C SER A 95 16.05 -9.96 7.48
N ASN A 96 16.87 -10.49 6.58
CA ASN A 96 16.96 -11.91 6.29
C ASN A 96 18.26 -12.24 5.52
N TYR A 97 18.60 -13.51 5.47
CA TYR A 97 19.73 -14.01 4.71
C TYR A 97 19.28 -15.09 3.72
N TYR A 98 19.67 -14.94 2.47
CA TYR A 98 19.42 -15.91 1.41
C TYR A 98 20.74 -16.43 0.85
N GLU A 99 20.81 -17.73 0.72
CA GLU A 99 22.00 -18.39 0.20
C GLU A 99 22.18 -18.19 -1.31
N TRP A 100 23.26 -18.74 -1.83
CA TRP A 100 23.61 -18.71 -3.24
C TRP A 100 22.45 -19.18 -4.14
N ASN A 101 22.20 -18.45 -5.22
CA ASN A 101 21.20 -18.78 -6.22
C ASN A 101 19.75 -18.76 -5.68
N TYR A 102 19.42 -17.79 -4.85
CA TYR A 102 18.08 -17.62 -4.30
C TYR A 102 17.03 -17.33 -5.39
N ASP A 103 15.80 -17.75 -5.12
CA ASP A 103 14.62 -17.39 -5.92
C ASP A 103 14.09 -16.01 -5.50
N PRO A 104 14.11 -15.00 -6.39
CA PRO A 104 13.56 -13.67 -6.10
C PRO A 104 12.09 -13.69 -5.68
N LYS A 105 11.28 -14.61 -6.21
CA LYS A 105 9.88 -14.77 -5.80
C LYS A 105 9.74 -15.18 -4.34
N GLN A 106 10.68 -16.01 -3.84
CA GLN A 106 10.69 -16.41 -2.44
C GLN A 106 10.84 -15.20 -1.53
N ILE A 107 11.74 -14.27 -1.86
CA ILE A 107 11.96 -13.06 -1.06
C ILE A 107 10.70 -12.19 -1.00
N ILE A 108 10.06 -11.95 -2.16
CA ILE A 108 8.80 -11.18 -2.22
C ILE A 108 7.72 -11.87 -1.40
N THR A 109 7.66 -13.20 -1.44
CA THR A 109 6.71 -14.01 -0.67
C THR A 109 6.96 -13.90 0.83
N ASP A 110 8.22 -13.94 1.25
CA ASP A 110 8.61 -13.84 2.67
C ASP A 110 8.29 -12.45 3.23
N ILE A 111 8.57 -11.39 2.46
CA ILE A 111 8.17 -10.03 2.82
C ILE A 111 6.64 -9.93 2.95
N ALA A 112 5.89 -10.45 1.99
CA ALA A 112 4.43 -10.39 2.03
C ALA A 112 3.87 -11.16 3.23
N LYS A 113 4.43 -12.32 3.56
CA LYS A 113 4.05 -13.09 4.76
C LYS A 113 4.37 -12.33 6.04
N ALA A 114 5.56 -11.72 6.14
CA ALA A 114 5.98 -10.97 7.34
C ALA A 114 5.00 -9.82 7.66
N TYR A 115 4.43 -9.20 6.65
CA TYR A 115 3.49 -8.08 6.81
C TYR A 115 2.03 -8.43 6.52
N ASN A 116 1.71 -9.72 6.40
CA ASN A 116 0.34 -10.21 6.12
C ASN A 116 -0.30 -9.53 4.89
N LEU A 117 0.49 -9.34 3.83
CA LEU A 117 0.05 -8.75 2.57
C LEU A 117 -0.43 -9.83 1.60
N LYS A 118 -1.49 -9.56 0.87
CA LYS A 118 -1.96 -10.45 -0.19
C LYS A 118 -1.07 -10.27 -1.43
N LEU A 119 -0.53 -11.37 -1.92
CA LEU A 119 0.22 -11.40 -3.16
C LEU A 119 -0.73 -11.52 -4.36
N GLY A 120 -0.46 -10.72 -5.39
CA GLY A 120 -1.00 -10.92 -6.72
C GLY A 120 -0.15 -11.88 -7.55
N LYS A 121 -0.28 -11.80 -8.86
CA LYS A 121 0.57 -12.56 -9.78
C LYS A 121 1.97 -11.95 -9.84
N ILE A 122 2.97 -12.72 -9.45
CA ILE A 122 4.38 -12.34 -9.60
C ILE A 122 4.86 -12.89 -10.95
N ALA A 123 5.50 -12.03 -11.76
CA ALA A 123 6.13 -12.45 -13.01
C ALA A 123 7.27 -13.43 -12.73
N ASP A 124 7.66 -14.19 -13.74
CA ASP A 124 8.82 -15.07 -13.64
C ASP A 124 10.09 -14.23 -13.65
N ILE A 125 10.84 -14.34 -12.54
CA ILE A 125 12.10 -13.65 -12.32
C ILE A 125 13.19 -14.72 -12.25
N PRO A 126 14.25 -14.64 -13.07
CA PRO A 126 15.34 -15.63 -13.02
C PRO A 126 16.07 -15.59 -11.67
N ASN A 127 16.53 -16.74 -11.23
CA ASN A 127 17.36 -16.85 -10.03
C ASN A 127 18.64 -16.03 -10.19
N VAL A 128 19.07 -15.42 -9.10
CA VAL A 128 20.27 -14.59 -9.08
C VAL A 128 21.40 -15.40 -8.47
N GLY A 129 22.44 -15.66 -9.27
CA GLY A 129 23.62 -16.45 -8.87
C GLY A 129 24.53 -15.73 -7.86
N GLN A 130 23.99 -15.21 -6.77
CA GLN A 130 24.74 -14.58 -5.68
C GLN A 130 23.99 -14.76 -4.35
N ARG A 131 24.70 -14.52 -3.23
CA ARG A 131 24.09 -14.47 -1.90
C ARG A 131 23.46 -13.11 -1.68
N LEU A 132 22.43 -13.06 -0.85
CA LEU A 132 21.77 -11.84 -0.46
C LEU A 132 21.67 -11.74 1.06
N LEU A 133 22.31 -10.73 1.62
CA LEU A 133 22.10 -10.30 3.00
C LEU A 133 21.22 -9.05 2.96
N ILE A 134 20.14 -9.08 3.72
CA ILE A 134 19.24 -7.97 3.95
C ILE A 134 19.35 -7.63 5.44
N ASP A 135 19.80 -6.45 5.75
CA ASP A 135 19.99 -6.00 7.13
C ASP A 135 19.30 -4.64 7.32
N ASN A 136 18.15 -4.67 7.99
CA ASN A 136 17.35 -3.48 8.33
C ASN A 136 17.08 -2.55 7.14
N GLU A 137 16.88 -3.13 5.95
CA GLU A 137 16.55 -2.39 4.73
C GLU A 137 15.02 -2.27 4.57
N SER A 138 14.52 -1.18 3.94
CA SER A 138 13.09 -1.09 3.64
C SER A 138 12.68 -2.18 2.64
N CYS A 139 11.49 -2.73 2.81
CA CYS A 139 11.00 -3.77 1.89
C CYS A 139 10.92 -3.26 0.45
N PHE A 140 10.62 -1.97 0.24
CA PHE A 140 10.64 -1.37 -1.10
C PHE A 140 12.02 -1.39 -1.72
N ASP A 141 13.07 -1.02 -0.97
CA ASP A 141 14.46 -1.03 -1.48
C ASP A 141 14.92 -2.45 -1.81
N VAL A 142 14.57 -3.41 -0.96
CA VAL A 142 14.85 -4.84 -1.19
C VAL A 142 14.19 -5.30 -2.49
N ILE A 143 12.89 -5.03 -2.68
CA ILE A 143 12.15 -5.42 -3.88
C ILE A 143 12.74 -4.75 -5.12
N SER A 144 13.02 -3.44 -5.07
CA SER A 144 13.62 -2.71 -6.19
C SER A 144 14.97 -3.29 -6.57
N ARG A 145 15.85 -3.54 -5.60
CA ARG A 145 17.17 -4.15 -5.83
C ARG A 145 17.09 -5.51 -6.49
N ILE A 146 16.14 -6.35 -6.08
CA ILE A 146 15.92 -7.68 -6.67
C ILE A 146 15.45 -7.56 -8.11
N VAL A 147 14.48 -6.69 -8.38
CA VAL A 147 13.94 -6.47 -9.73
C VAL A 147 15.01 -5.89 -10.65
N ASP A 148 15.78 -4.91 -10.19
CA ASP A 148 16.87 -4.30 -10.98
C ASP A 148 17.95 -5.32 -11.33
N THR A 149 18.35 -6.15 -10.35
CA THR A 149 19.33 -7.22 -10.55
C THR A 149 18.83 -8.23 -11.60
N ALA A 150 17.58 -8.63 -11.51
CA ALA A 150 16.95 -9.54 -12.46
C ALA A 150 16.86 -8.94 -13.88
N CYS A 151 16.52 -7.65 -14.00
CA CYS A 151 16.47 -6.94 -15.28
C CYS A 151 17.85 -6.88 -15.95
N VAL A 152 18.92 -6.65 -15.18
CA VAL A 152 20.30 -6.65 -15.69
C VAL A 152 20.71 -8.04 -16.20
N MET A 153 20.37 -9.10 -15.46
CA MET A 153 20.64 -10.49 -15.86
C MET A 153 19.91 -10.87 -17.15
N THR A 154 18.63 -10.53 -17.26
CA THR A 154 17.83 -10.83 -18.45
C THR A 154 18.41 -10.15 -19.71
N LYS A 155 18.87 -8.90 -19.61
CA LYS A 155 19.53 -8.20 -20.71
C LYS A 155 20.85 -8.86 -21.14
N LYS A 156 21.64 -9.39 -20.19
CA LYS A 156 22.89 -10.09 -20.50
C LYS A 156 22.68 -11.45 -21.18
N MET A 157 21.54 -12.08 -20.96
CA MET A 157 21.20 -13.37 -21.60
C MET A 157 20.61 -13.22 -23.02
N SER A 158 20.29 -11.99 -23.44
CA SER A 158 19.69 -11.68 -24.75
C SER A 158 20.71 -11.17 -25.79
N ILE A 159 22.00 -11.21 -25.48
CA ILE A 159 23.14 -10.90 -26.37
C ILE A 159 23.95 -12.18 -26.57
#